data_c3e566be61603c634b204e24601ec091
#
_entry.id   c3e566be61603c634b204e24601ec091
#
_cell.length_a   1.000
_cell.length_b   1.000
_cell.length_c   1.000
_cell.angle_alpha   90.00
_cell.angle_beta   90.00
_cell.angle_gamma   90.00
#
_symmetry.space_group_name_H-M   'P 1'
#
loop_
_entity.id
_entity.type
_entity.pdbx_description
1 polymer ?
#
loop_
_entity_poly.entity_id
_entity_poly.type
_entity_poly.pdbx_seq_one_letter_code
_entity_poly.pdbx_strand_id
1 'polypeptide(L)'
;GEENEASIRLLVLRNLFSPNARIAGGLELSHNLSTNSYGEPDSTFMTYAYNYGDIWMGYNFGMGLRRKDGLSFRNRKFIALRYGNRLMTEEPDLSQTLHPYLYRSTSGILGAFTFYRQNYYKTRYLFGFGRTEDVPYGYRLEFTAGHILEDSLRRPYYGAEWSRSWANRKGDILLFTLRGSAFAEQGTLEDITTLIGVTAISRLYESNRLKVRHYFAMSFTGIFESTASPPLEVNNKYGLTGFGADSLQGDKRVNAAWESVFYTKWKLLGFHFAPLAFAQGFWMNDLDESGEPGFYAALGGGVRFRNENLIFNTIEAKLYYYPIVTEDVDHFRFTFKTNLNLKYTGSFVGKPSLLLYNQ
;
A
#
# COMPACT_ATOMS: atom_id res chain seq x y z
N GLY A 1 11.44 3.13 -29.12
CA GLY A 1 10.97 4.40 -28.57
C GLY A 1 11.89 4.85 -27.45
N GLU A 2 11.79 6.09 -27.05
CA GLU A 2 12.48 6.61 -25.87
C GLU A 2 11.44 7.00 -24.82
N GLU A 3 11.68 6.68 -23.57
CA GLU A 3 10.84 7.15 -22.45
C GLU A 3 10.98 8.67 -22.34
N ASN A 4 9.85 9.35 -22.27
CA ASN A 4 9.79 10.79 -22.06
C ASN A 4 8.66 11.12 -21.12
N GLU A 5 8.99 11.72 -19.99
CA GLU A 5 8.02 12.14 -18.97
C GLU A 5 8.25 13.59 -18.61
N ALA A 6 7.19 14.38 -18.68
CA ALA A 6 7.19 15.77 -18.26
C ALA A 6 5.98 16.05 -17.37
N SER A 7 6.18 16.72 -16.25
CA SER A 7 5.11 17.08 -15.33
C SER A 7 5.34 18.46 -14.73
N ILE A 8 4.29 19.28 -14.75
CA ILE A 8 4.22 20.51 -13.99
C ILE A 8 3.19 20.31 -12.88
N ARG A 9 3.62 20.48 -11.61
CA ARG A 9 2.80 20.18 -10.45
C ARG A 9 2.81 21.30 -9.42
N LEU A 10 1.64 21.72 -8.97
CA LEU A 10 1.43 22.56 -7.79
C LEU A 10 0.83 21.72 -6.68
N LEU A 11 1.51 21.64 -5.53
CA LEU A 11 1.06 20.87 -4.38
C LEU A 11 1.07 21.73 -3.12
N VAL A 12 -0.07 21.88 -2.47
CA VAL A 12 -0.23 22.52 -1.16
C VAL A 12 -0.85 21.50 -0.21
N LEU A 13 -0.13 21.12 0.86
CA LEU A 13 -0.57 20.13 1.82
C LEU A 13 -0.51 20.66 3.26
N ARG A 14 -1.57 20.42 3.99
CA ARG A 14 -1.63 20.57 5.45
C ARG A 14 -2.00 19.22 6.07
N ASN A 15 -1.00 18.47 6.47
CA ASN A 15 -1.20 17.18 7.16
C ASN A 15 -1.51 17.39 8.65
N LEU A 16 -2.12 16.40 9.29
CA LEU A 16 -2.28 16.34 10.74
C LEU A 16 -0.96 15.91 11.40
N PHE A 17 0.05 16.80 11.42
CA PHE A 17 1.37 16.53 12.03
C PHE A 17 1.33 16.32 13.55
N SER A 18 0.26 16.74 14.19
CA SER A 18 0.07 16.66 15.62
C SER A 18 -1.28 16.04 15.94
N PRO A 19 -1.35 15.21 17.00
CA PRO A 19 -2.64 14.80 17.55
C PRO A 19 -3.57 15.97 17.85
N ASN A 20 -3.06 17.19 17.96
CA ASN A 20 -3.78 18.41 18.28
C ASN A 20 -4.19 19.24 17.06
N ALA A 21 -3.82 18.87 15.86
CA ALA A 21 -4.28 19.55 14.66
C ALA A 21 -5.76 19.23 14.39
N ARG A 22 -6.56 20.27 14.16
CA ARG A 22 -8.02 20.15 13.92
C ARG A 22 -8.34 20.04 12.46
N ILE A 23 -7.60 20.75 11.61
CA ILE A 23 -7.87 20.89 10.19
C ILE A 23 -6.72 20.26 9.41
N ALA A 24 -7.05 19.41 8.46
CA ALA A 24 -6.16 18.92 7.42
C ALA A 24 -6.77 19.23 6.06
N GLY A 25 -5.95 19.30 5.02
CA GLY A 25 -6.43 19.54 3.67
C GLY A 25 -5.28 19.54 2.68
N GLY A 26 -5.62 19.60 1.41
CA GLY A 26 -4.66 19.66 0.32
C GLY A 26 -5.29 20.15 -0.97
N LEU A 27 -4.45 20.74 -1.80
CA LEU A 27 -4.72 21.10 -3.18
C LEU A 27 -3.56 20.55 -4.02
N GLU A 28 -3.89 19.85 -5.08
CA GLU A 28 -2.95 19.36 -6.07
C GLU A 28 -3.49 19.67 -7.46
N LEU A 29 -2.66 20.30 -8.28
CA LEU A 29 -2.94 20.55 -9.69
C LEU A 29 -1.71 20.12 -10.48
N SER A 30 -1.89 19.31 -11.51
CA SER A 30 -0.78 18.95 -12.39
C SER A 30 -1.22 18.76 -13.83
N HIS A 31 -0.30 19.05 -14.74
CA HIS A 31 -0.35 18.65 -16.14
C HIS A 31 0.77 17.65 -16.39
N ASN A 32 0.43 16.50 -16.94
CA ASN A 32 1.35 15.39 -17.14
C ASN A 32 1.33 14.98 -18.60
N LEU A 33 2.52 14.83 -19.15
CA LEU A 33 2.78 14.29 -20.48
C LEU A 33 3.70 13.09 -20.30
N SER A 34 3.35 11.94 -20.86
CA SER A 34 4.12 10.72 -20.70
C SER A 34 4.19 9.95 -22.02
N THR A 35 5.37 9.44 -22.32
CA THR A 35 5.60 8.41 -23.32
C THR A 35 6.41 7.31 -22.67
N ASN A 36 5.80 6.16 -22.44
CA ASN A 36 6.46 5.04 -21.77
C ASN A 36 5.88 3.69 -22.24
N SER A 37 6.54 2.60 -21.84
CA SER A 37 6.13 1.23 -22.09
C SER A 37 5.79 0.47 -20.83
N TYR A 38 5.38 1.14 -19.76
CA TYR A 38 5.13 0.54 -18.46
C TYR A 38 3.94 -0.43 -18.50
N GLY A 39 4.21 -1.71 -18.25
CA GLY A 39 3.20 -2.76 -18.24
C GLY A 39 2.66 -3.13 -19.61
N GLU A 40 3.33 -2.73 -20.70
CA GLU A 40 2.90 -3.03 -22.05
C GLU A 40 3.74 -4.14 -22.69
N PRO A 41 3.15 -5.01 -23.54
CA PRO A 41 3.86 -6.07 -24.21
C PRO A 41 4.86 -5.52 -25.26
N ASP A 42 5.92 -6.25 -25.49
CA ASP A 42 6.89 -6.02 -26.58
C ASP A 42 7.49 -4.60 -26.63
N SER A 43 7.64 -3.96 -25.48
CA SER A 43 8.15 -2.58 -25.38
C SER A 43 7.35 -1.57 -26.24
N THR A 44 6.05 -1.77 -26.35
CA THR A 44 5.14 -0.83 -27.02
C THR A 44 5.07 0.46 -26.22
N PHE A 45 5.38 1.59 -26.87
CA PHE A 45 5.37 2.89 -26.21
C PHE A 45 4.00 3.56 -26.34
N MET A 46 3.40 3.90 -25.21
CA MET A 46 2.15 4.64 -25.13
C MET A 46 2.42 6.11 -24.88
N THR A 47 1.88 6.98 -25.72
CA THR A 47 1.92 8.44 -25.51
C THR A 47 0.55 8.91 -25.05
N TYR A 48 0.52 9.60 -23.91
CA TYR A 48 -0.71 10.15 -23.35
C TYR A 48 -0.45 11.41 -22.53
N ALA A 49 -1.47 12.23 -22.39
CA ALA A 49 -1.42 13.42 -21.55
C ALA A 49 -2.69 13.58 -20.73
N TYR A 50 -2.57 14.11 -19.52
CA TYR A 50 -3.72 14.36 -18.66
C TYR A 50 -3.52 15.54 -17.72
N ASN A 51 -4.64 16.18 -17.38
CA ASN A 51 -4.73 17.14 -16.31
C ASN A 51 -5.26 16.46 -15.04
N TYR A 52 -4.61 16.72 -13.92
CA TYR A 52 -5.03 16.22 -12.62
C TYR A 52 -5.34 17.37 -11.68
N GLY A 53 -6.49 17.30 -11.02
CA GLY A 53 -6.91 18.22 -9.98
C GLY A 53 -7.46 17.47 -8.78
N ASP A 54 -7.01 17.82 -7.58
CA ASP A 54 -7.45 17.20 -6.33
C ASP A 54 -7.52 18.28 -5.24
N ILE A 55 -8.66 18.43 -4.63
CA ILE A 55 -8.85 19.30 -3.47
C ILE A 55 -9.59 18.54 -2.38
N TRP A 56 -9.10 18.62 -1.15
CA TRP A 56 -9.76 18.01 -0.03
C TRP A 56 -9.60 18.81 1.25
N MET A 57 -10.54 18.67 2.16
CA MET A 57 -10.49 19.23 3.49
C MET A 57 -11.12 18.29 4.50
N GLY A 58 -10.53 18.23 5.71
CA GLY A 58 -11.03 17.41 6.79
C GLY A 58 -10.92 18.10 8.15
N TYR A 59 -11.82 17.74 9.05
CA TYR A 59 -11.91 18.26 10.40
C TYR A 59 -11.91 17.15 11.44
N ASN A 60 -11.05 17.30 12.46
CA ASN A 60 -10.87 16.36 13.54
C ASN A 60 -11.60 16.83 14.79
N PHE A 61 -12.60 16.07 15.22
CA PHE A 61 -13.39 16.32 16.42
C PHE A 61 -12.78 15.64 17.64
N GLY A 62 -13.06 16.17 18.85
CA GLY A 62 -12.62 15.55 20.12
C GLY A 62 -11.29 16.10 20.64
N MET A 63 -10.84 17.21 20.11
CA MET A 63 -9.57 17.86 20.43
C MET A 63 -9.60 18.82 21.64
N GLY A 64 -10.71 18.95 22.31
CA GLY A 64 -10.83 19.91 23.39
C GLY A 64 -11.07 19.24 24.73
N LEU A 65 -10.03 19.07 25.52
CA LEU A 65 -10.00 19.11 26.98
C LEU A 65 -8.68 18.46 27.46
N ARG A 66 -7.73 19.29 27.76
CA ARG A 66 -6.51 18.91 28.48
C ARG A 66 -6.92 18.38 29.87
N ARG A 67 -6.95 17.07 30.02
CA ARG A 67 -7.00 16.49 31.39
C ARG A 67 -5.59 16.43 31.91
N LYS A 68 -5.42 16.72 33.23
CA LYS A 68 -4.13 16.78 33.93
C LYS A 68 -3.34 15.47 33.95
N ASP A 69 -3.90 14.38 33.45
CA ASP A 69 -3.33 13.03 33.50
C ASP A 69 -2.63 12.61 32.18
N GLY A 70 -1.92 13.48 31.57
CA GLY A 70 -0.78 13.27 30.65
C GLY A 70 -0.92 12.38 29.40
N LEU A 71 -1.85 11.44 29.32
CA LEU A 71 -2.00 10.49 28.22
C LEU A 71 -3.43 10.48 27.66
N SER A 72 -3.60 11.09 26.51
CA SER A 72 -4.90 11.15 25.83
C SER A 72 -5.21 9.82 25.11
N PHE A 73 -5.73 8.83 25.83
CA PHE A 73 -6.34 7.62 25.27
C PHE A 73 -7.73 7.91 24.67
N ARG A 74 -7.91 8.99 23.93
CA ARG A 74 -9.24 9.39 23.45
C ARG A 74 -9.53 8.87 22.07
N ASN A 75 -10.77 8.41 21.93
CA ASN A 75 -11.39 8.17 20.64
C ASN A 75 -11.57 9.51 19.91
N ARG A 76 -11.26 9.54 18.64
CA ARG A 76 -11.35 10.71 17.78
C ARG A 76 -12.27 10.42 16.61
N LYS A 77 -12.85 11.49 16.08
CA LYS A 77 -13.71 11.45 14.90
C LYS A 77 -13.16 12.42 13.89
N PHE A 78 -13.02 11.98 12.66
CA PHE A 78 -12.55 12.81 11.56
C PHE A 78 -13.56 12.72 10.42
N ILE A 79 -13.93 13.87 9.87
CA ILE A 79 -14.79 13.97 8.69
C ILE A 79 -13.97 14.68 7.63
N ALA A 80 -14.01 14.18 6.41
CA ALA A 80 -13.34 14.80 5.28
C ALA A 80 -14.20 14.74 4.02
N LEU A 81 -14.01 15.73 3.17
CA LEU A 81 -14.59 15.81 1.83
C LEU A 81 -13.48 16.03 0.82
N ARG A 82 -13.59 15.40 -0.34
CA ARG A 82 -12.66 15.51 -1.46
C ARG A 82 -13.41 15.63 -2.77
N TYR A 83 -12.91 16.48 -3.63
CA TYR A 83 -13.18 16.46 -5.07
C TYR A 83 -11.88 16.18 -5.80
N GLY A 84 -11.90 15.23 -6.71
CA GLY A 84 -10.75 14.89 -7.54
C GLY A 84 -11.20 14.71 -9.00
N ASN A 85 -10.33 15.08 -9.92
CA ASN A 85 -10.51 14.80 -11.33
C ASN A 85 -9.18 14.45 -11.98
N ARG A 86 -9.24 13.58 -12.97
CA ARG A 86 -8.20 13.26 -13.92
C ARG A 86 -8.83 13.25 -15.29
N LEU A 87 -8.43 14.19 -16.13
CA LEU A 87 -8.99 14.38 -17.47
C LEU A 87 -7.89 14.08 -18.48
N MET A 88 -8.07 13.06 -19.27
CA MET A 88 -7.20 12.76 -20.39
C MET A 88 -7.33 13.87 -21.44
N THR A 89 -6.22 14.45 -21.85
CA THR A 89 -6.14 15.46 -22.90
C THR A 89 -5.57 14.88 -24.19
N GLU A 90 -4.83 13.79 -24.08
CA GLU A 90 -4.36 12.96 -25.17
C GLU A 90 -4.47 11.49 -24.74
N GLU A 91 -5.18 10.69 -25.49
CA GLU A 91 -5.41 9.27 -25.22
C GLU A 91 -4.57 8.42 -26.18
N PRO A 92 -3.93 7.33 -25.70
CA PRO A 92 -3.22 6.41 -26.57
C PRO A 92 -4.21 5.54 -27.34
N ASP A 93 -3.70 4.78 -28.31
CA ASP A 93 -4.48 3.76 -28.99
C ASP A 93 -4.78 2.60 -28.03
N LEU A 94 -5.99 2.57 -27.49
CA LEU A 94 -6.42 1.57 -26.50
C LEU A 94 -6.44 0.13 -27.02
N SER A 95 -6.37 -0.07 -28.32
CA SER A 95 -6.29 -1.42 -28.91
C SER A 95 -4.91 -2.09 -28.71
N GLN A 96 -3.91 -1.31 -28.34
CA GLN A 96 -2.53 -1.77 -28.15
C GLN A 96 -2.13 -1.96 -26.68
N THR A 97 -3.03 -1.67 -25.73
CA THR A 97 -2.74 -1.73 -24.30
C THR A 97 -3.39 -2.93 -23.62
N LEU A 98 -2.68 -3.56 -22.70
CA LEU A 98 -3.24 -4.54 -21.76
C LEU A 98 -4.04 -3.88 -20.62
N HIS A 99 -3.87 -2.57 -20.42
CA HIS A 99 -4.41 -1.85 -19.27
C HIS A 99 -5.24 -0.61 -19.66
N PRO A 100 -6.31 -0.75 -20.49
CA PRO A 100 -7.09 0.38 -20.98
C PRO A 100 -7.73 1.22 -19.86
N TYR A 101 -7.93 0.64 -18.67
CA TYR A 101 -8.47 1.34 -17.50
C TYR A 101 -7.51 2.43 -16.96
N LEU A 102 -6.21 2.38 -17.26
CA LEU A 102 -5.24 3.40 -16.85
C LEU A 102 -5.45 4.74 -17.56
N TYR A 103 -6.07 4.73 -18.73
CA TYR A 103 -6.23 5.90 -19.61
C TYR A 103 -7.64 6.50 -19.56
N ARG A 104 -8.48 6.09 -18.60
CA ARG A 104 -9.82 6.64 -18.41
C ARG A 104 -9.79 8.01 -17.74
N SER A 105 -10.65 8.91 -18.20
CA SER A 105 -10.95 10.15 -17.49
C SER A 105 -11.81 9.86 -16.28
N THR A 106 -11.42 10.35 -15.11
CA THR A 106 -12.15 10.11 -13.86
C THR A 106 -12.41 11.41 -13.12
N SER A 107 -13.59 11.58 -12.55
CA SER A 107 -13.88 12.66 -11.64
C SER A 107 -14.83 12.18 -10.53
N GLY A 108 -14.81 12.85 -9.37
CA GLY A 108 -15.72 12.46 -8.32
C GLY A 108 -15.62 13.24 -7.04
N ILE A 109 -16.69 13.11 -6.25
CA ILE A 109 -16.79 13.65 -4.89
C ILE A 109 -16.83 12.48 -3.93
N LEU A 110 -15.98 12.49 -2.90
CA LEU A 110 -15.93 11.50 -1.84
C LEU A 110 -16.01 12.19 -0.48
N GLY A 111 -16.91 11.69 0.37
CA GLY A 111 -16.95 12.01 1.79
C GLY A 111 -16.47 10.82 2.61
N ALA A 112 -15.71 11.06 3.68
CA ALA A 112 -15.30 10.02 4.61
C ALA A 112 -15.56 10.43 6.05
N PHE A 113 -16.00 9.44 6.84
CA PHE A 113 -16.11 9.53 8.30
C PHE A 113 -15.21 8.47 8.92
N THR A 114 -14.24 8.91 9.74
CA THR A 114 -13.28 8.04 10.41
C THR A 114 -13.43 8.14 11.92
N PHE A 115 -13.60 6.99 12.57
CA PHE A 115 -13.55 6.84 14.01
C PHE A 115 -12.28 6.09 14.39
N TYR A 116 -11.41 6.68 15.20
CA TYR A 116 -10.10 6.12 15.46
C TYR A 116 -9.53 6.42 16.83
N ARG A 117 -8.60 5.59 17.26
CA ARG A 117 -7.71 5.81 18.39
C ARG A 117 -6.30 5.37 18.01
N GLN A 118 -5.35 6.27 18.14
CA GLN A 118 -3.95 6.03 17.83
C GLN A 118 -3.09 6.29 19.05
N ASN A 119 -2.26 5.32 19.38
CA ASN A 119 -1.19 5.37 20.35
C ASN A 119 0.10 4.90 19.73
N TYR A 120 1.22 5.01 20.45
CA TYR A 120 2.53 4.58 19.98
C TYR A 120 3.14 3.60 20.96
N TYR A 121 3.59 2.46 20.44
CA TYR A 121 4.37 1.47 21.16
C TYR A 121 5.83 1.65 20.81
N LYS A 122 6.67 1.87 21.82
CA LYS A 122 8.11 2.02 21.63
C LYS A 122 8.78 0.66 21.58
N THR A 123 9.48 0.37 20.51
CA THR A 123 10.23 -0.86 20.30
C THR A 123 11.63 -0.56 19.78
N ARG A 124 12.44 -1.59 19.61
CA ARG A 124 13.78 -1.51 19.01
C ARG A 124 13.97 -2.69 18.08
N TYR A 125 14.90 -2.58 17.12
CA TYR A 125 15.20 -3.63 16.15
C TYR A 125 13.96 -4.05 15.33
N LEU A 126 13.13 -3.08 14.93
CA LEU A 126 12.08 -3.32 13.96
C LEU A 126 12.64 -3.16 12.53
N PHE A 127 13.19 -1.99 12.23
CA PHE A 127 13.90 -1.69 11.00
C PHE A 127 15.31 -1.18 11.25
N GLY A 128 15.54 -0.56 12.40
CA GLY A 128 16.85 -0.05 12.84
C GLY A 128 17.64 -1.04 13.67
N PHE A 129 18.84 -0.62 14.09
CA PHE A 129 19.83 -1.42 14.83
C PHE A 129 19.95 -0.98 16.30
N GLY A 130 18.81 -0.93 17.01
CA GLY A 130 18.78 -0.60 18.44
C GLY A 130 18.27 0.80 18.75
N ARG A 131 18.04 1.65 17.74
CA ARG A 131 17.32 2.91 17.89
C ARG A 131 15.86 2.64 18.31
N THR A 132 15.30 3.53 19.13
CA THR A 132 13.88 3.47 19.48
C THR A 132 13.03 3.84 18.27
N GLU A 133 12.04 3.01 18.00
CA GLU A 133 11.10 3.13 16.88
C GLU A 133 9.68 3.16 17.46
N ASP A 134 8.87 4.11 17.01
CA ASP A 134 7.50 4.28 17.44
C ASP A 134 6.56 3.55 16.46
N VAL A 135 5.89 2.50 16.94
CA VAL A 135 4.92 1.73 16.16
C VAL A 135 3.53 2.22 16.51
N PRO A 136 2.76 2.74 15.55
CA PRO A 136 1.39 3.14 15.81
C PRO A 136 0.53 1.92 16.10
N TYR A 137 -0.27 1.97 17.17
CA TYR A 137 -1.24 0.95 17.51
C TYR A 137 -2.57 1.56 17.97
N GLY A 138 -3.64 0.78 17.82
CA GLY A 138 -4.99 1.22 18.14
C GLY A 138 -6.01 0.66 17.18
N TYR A 139 -7.00 1.44 16.79
CA TYR A 139 -8.00 1.05 15.82
C TYR A 139 -8.44 2.24 14.96
N ARG A 140 -8.92 1.91 13.77
CA ARG A 140 -9.55 2.81 12.80
C ARG A 140 -10.76 2.11 12.21
N LEU A 141 -11.87 2.82 12.15
CA LEU A 141 -13.06 2.47 11.40
C LEU A 141 -13.40 3.65 10.51
N GLU A 142 -13.42 3.43 9.21
CA GLU A 142 -13.72 4.47 8.24
C GLU A 142 -14.84 4.02 7.31
N PHE A 143 -15.75 4.93 7.03
CA PHE A 143 -16.77 4.80 6.00
C PHE A 143 -16.54 5.88 4.97
N THR A 144 -16.51 5.51 3.70
CA THR A 144 -16.37 6.40 2.56
C THR A 144 -17.59 6.25 1.66
N ALA A 145 -18.17 7.35 1.23
CA ALA A 145 -19.25 7.32 0.26
C ALA A 145 -19.08 8.52 -0.70
N GLY A 146 -19.58 8.34 -1.92
CA GLY A 146 -19.48 9.40 -2.91
C GLY A 146 -20.07 9.05 -4.25
N HIS A 147 -19.72 9.83 -5.23
CA HIS A 147 -20.16 9.66 -6.61
C HIS A 147 -18.98 9.80 -7.54
N ILE A 148 -18.76 8.80 -8.37
CA ILE A 148 -17.63 8.72 -9.31
C ILE A 148 -18.18 8.71 -10.73
N LEU A 149 -17.55 9.46 -11.59
CA LEU A 149 -17.71 9.47 -13.02
C LEU A 149 -16.42 8.97 -13.67
N GLU A 150 -16.50 7.86 -14.37
CA GLU A 150 -15.41 7.30 -15.18
C GLU A 150 -15.85 7.32 -16.65
N ASP A 151 -15.24 8.18 -17.44
CA ASP A 151 -15.67 8.51 -18.80
C ASP A 151 -17.17 8.87 -18.84
N SER A 152 -18.04 7.96 -19.32
CA SER A 152 -19.49 8.15 -19.36
C SER A 152 -20.24 7.43 -18.22
N LEU A 153 -19.56 6.57 -17.45
CA LEU A 153 -20.15 5.75 -16.40
C LEU A 153 -20.21 6.49 -15.08
N ARG A 154 -21.42 6.79 -14.60
CA ARG A 154 -21.65 7.54 -13.36
C ARG A 154 -22.26 6.64 -12.30
N ARG A 155 -21.52 6.37 -11.23
CA ARG A 155 -21.94 5.43 -10.19
C ARG A 155 -21.72 5.96 -8.76
N PRO A 156 -22.68 5.76 -7.83
CA PRO A 156 -22.45 5.88 -6.40
C PRO A 156 -21.38 4.86 -5.94
N TYR A 157 -20.52 5.29 -5.03
CA TYR A 157 -19.46 4.48 -4.42
C TYR A 157 -19.67 4.39 -2.92
N TYR A 158 -19.46 3.21 -2.35
CA TYR A 158 -19.47 2.93 -0.92
C TYR A 158 -18.24 2.13 -0.54
N GLY A 159 -17.59 2.53 0.56
CA GLY A 159 -16.42 1.84 1.08
C GLY A 159 -16.42 1.82 2.61
N ALA A 160 -15.86 0.76 3.18
CA ALA A 160 -15.63 0.63 4.61
C ALA A 160 -14.25 0.01 4.87
N GLU A 161 -13.52 0.55 5.84
CA GLU A 161 -12.27 -0.02 6.32
C GLU A 161 -12.30 -0.14 7.84
N TRP A 162 -11.95 -1.31 8.35
CA TRP A 162 -11.64 -1.52 9.75
C TRP A 162 -10.22 -2.03 9.88
N SER A 163 -9.41 -1.31 10.65
CA SER A 163 -8.06 -1.75 10.98
C SER A 163 -7.84 -1.70 12.49
N ARG A 164 -7.11 -2.66 13.01
CA ARG A 164 -6.76 -2.73 14.40
C ARG A 164 -5.35 -3.26 14.58
N SER A 165 -4.60 -2.63 15.47
CA SER A 165 -3.27 -3.07 15.85
C SER A 165 -3.14 -3.19 17.36
N TRP A 166 -2.44 -4.23 17.78
CA TRP A 166 -2.16 -4.55 19.19
C TRP A 166 -0.65 -4.71 19.36
N ALA A 167 -0.17 -4.28 20.51
CA ALA A 167 1.15 -4.63 20.98
C ALA A 167 1.01 -5.22 22.38
N ASN A 168 1.55 -6.42 22.61
CA ASN A 168 1.51 -7.03 23.91
C ASN A 168 2.70 -6.56 24.79
N ARG A 169 2.67 -6.87 26.08
CA ARG A 169 3.74 -6.50 27.03
C ARG A 169 5.08 -7.20 26.70
N LYS A 170 5.07 -8.31 26.00
CA LYS A 170 6.27 -9.08 25.59
C LYS A 170 6.92 -8.52 24.34
N GLY A 171 6.23 -7.63 23.59
CA GLY A 171 6.75 -6.99 22.38
C GLY A 171 6.29 -7.63 21.09
N ASP A 172 5.32 -8.57 21.11
CA ASP A 172 4.68 -9.04 19.89
C ASP A 172 3.67 -8.00 19.41
N ILE A 173 3.60 -7.79 18.10
CA ILE A 173 2.72 -6.81 17.45
C ILE A 173 1.86 -7.56 16.43
N LEU A 174 0.56 -7.30 16.45
CA LEU A 174 -0.40 -7.84 15.51
C LEU A 174 -1.18 -6.69 14.88
N LEU A 175 -1.25 -6.68 13.55
CA LEU A 175 -2.04 -5.73 12.77
C LEU A 175 -3.06 -6.52 11.95
N PHE A 176 -4.30 -6.06 11.97
CA PHE A 176 -5.40 -6.61 11.19
C PHE A 176 -6.04 -5.49 10.37
N THR A 177 -6.39 -5.79 9.12
CA THR A 177 -7.08 -4.87 8.22
C THR A 177 -8.19 -5.62 7.48
N LEU A 178 -9.38 -5.05 7.48
CA LEU A 178 -10.52 -5.49 6.68
C LEU A 178 -11.00 -4.29 5.88
N ARG A 179 -11.11 -4.45 4.57
CA ARG A 179 -11.64 -3.44 3.65
C ARG A 179 -12.72 -4.05 2.79
N GLY A 180 -13.73 -3.27 2.47
CA GLY A 180 -14.73 -3.63 1.50
C GLY A 180 -15.23 -2.39 0.79
N SER A 181 -15.50 -2.50 -0.51
CA SER A 181 -16.12 -1.43 -1.29
C SER A 181 -17.00 -2.00 -2.40
N ALA A 182 -17.91 -1.18 -2.88
CA ALA A 182 -18.76 -1.49 -4.00
C ALA A 182 -19.22 -0.21 -4.72
N PHE A 183 -19.48 -0.34 -5.99
CA PHE A 183 -20.28 0.61 -6.74
C PHE A 183 -21.73 0.16 -6.80
N ALA A 184 -22.65 1.09 -7.01
CA ALA A 184 -24.05 0.78 -7.23
C ALA A 184 -24.47 1.28 -8.60
N GLU A 185 -25.16 0.42 -9.37
CA GLU A 185 -25.75 0.78 -10.65
C GLU A 185 -27.14 0.18 -10.73
N GLN A 186 -28.14 1.00 -11.07
CA GLN A 186 -29.55 0.59 -11.25
C GLN A 186 -30.16 -0.24 -10.09
N GLY A 187 -29.63 -0.05 -8.85
CA GLY A 187 -30.10 -0.77 -7.66
C GLY A 187 -29.37 -2.07 -7.36
N THR A 188 -28.38 -2.46 -8.16
CA THR A 188 -27.47 -3.59 -7.94
C THR A 188 -26.12 -3.12 -7.45
N LEU A 189 -25.39 -3.96 -6.69
CA LEU A 189 -24.02 -3.70 -6.31
C LEU A 189 -23.08 -4.38 -7.32
N GLU A 190 -22.13 -3.61 -7.80
CA GLU A 190 -21.13 -4.03 -8.78
C GLU A 190 -19.72 -3.71 -8.28
N ASP A 191 -18.72 -4.32 -8.89
CA ASP A 191 -17.30 -4.11 -8.56
C ASP A 191 -17.05 -4.26 -7.05
N ILE A 192 -17.69 -5.27 -6.43
CA ILE A 192 -17.58 -5.52 -5.00
C ILE A 192 -16.17 -6.01 -4.70
N THR A 193 -15.41 -5.25 -3.95
CA THR A 193 -14.02 -5.58 -3.63
C THR A 193 -13.85 -5.80 -2.14
N THR A 194 -13.13 -6.85 -1.77
CA THR A 194 -12.84 -7.19 -0.37
C THR A 194 -11.36 -7.45 -0.20
N LEU A 195 -10.79 -6.92 0.90
CA LEU A 195 -9.41 -7.19 1.30
C LEU A 195 -9.35 -7.51 2.79
N ILE A 196 -8.72 -8.62 3.11
CA ILE A 196 -8.38 -9.02 4.48
C ILE A 196 -6.86 -9.10 4.57
N GLY A 197 -6.27 -8.43 5.57
CA GLY A 197 -4.83 -8.44 5.79
C GLY A 197 -4.47 -8.66 7.25
N VAL A 198 -3.46 -9.47 7.49
CA VAL A 198 -2.89 -9.73 8.82
C VAL A 198 -1.37 -9.55 8.73
N THR A 199 -0.80 -8.82 9.69
CA THR A 199 0.66 -8.75 9.88
C THR A 199 0.98 -9.05 11.33
N ALA A 200 1.83 -10.03 11.56
CA ALA A 200 2.32 -10.38 12.89
C ALA A 200 3.84 -10.16 12.95
N ILE A 201 4.29 -9.50 14.00
CA ILE A 201 5.71 -9.25 14.25
C ILE A 201 6.02 -9.83 15.62
N SER A 202 6.97 -10.74 15.68
CA SER A 202 7.36 -11.35 16.94
C SER A 202 8.02 -10.33 17.88
N ARG A 203 8.01 -10.62 19.18
CA ARG A 203 8.96 -10.03 20.11
C ARG A 203 10.41 -10.23 19.62
N LEU A 204 11.30 -9.42 20.13
CA LEU A 204 12.73 -9.62 19.89
C LEU A 204 13.20 -10.80 20.75
N TYR A 205 13.67 -11.86 20.09
CA TYR A 205 14.36 -12.96 20.77
C TYR A 205 15.84 -12.59 20.90
N GLU A 206 16.32 -12.56 22.12
CA GLU A 206 17.68 -12.12 22.42
C GLU A 206 18.54 -13.26 22.97
N SER A 207 19.70 -13.43 22.37
CA SER A 207 20.78 -14.30 22.85
C SER A 207 22.07 -13.47 22.98
N ASN A 208 23.06 -13.99 23.66
CA ASN A 208 24.34 -13.29 23.88
C ASN A 208 25.03 -12.82 22.59
N ARG A 209 24.82 -13.50 21.46
CA ARG A 209 25.48 -13.25 20.17
C ARG A 209 24.56 -12.74 19.09
N LEU A 210 23.27 -12.97 19.21
CA LEU A 210 22.30 -12.79 18.13
C LEU A 210 20.97 -12.30 18.68
N LYS A 211 20.31 -11.38 17.98
CA LYS A 211 18.92 -11.01 18.21
C LYS A 211 18.11 -11.34 16.96
N VAL A 212 16.95 -11.95 17.14
CA VAL A 212 16.11 -12.40 16.02
C VAL A 212 14.73 -11.81 16.13
N ARG A 213 14.19 -11.39 15.00
CA ARG A 213 12.80 -10.96 14.86
C ARG A 213 12.18 -11.60 13.64
N HIS A 214 10.96 -12.12 13.82
CA HIS A 214 10.18 -12.73 12.74
C HIS A 214 9.04 -11.79 12.34
N TYR A 215 8.77 -11.75 11.04
CA TYR A 215 7.67 -11.02 10.43
C TYR A 215 6.84 -12.02 9.64
N PHE A 216 5.55 -11.95 9.82
CA PHE A 216 4.59 -12.73 9.05
C PHE A 216 3.53 -11.77 8.49
N ALA A 217 3.17 -11.93 7.23
CA ALA A 217 2.08 -11.18 6.60
C ALA A 217 1.25 -12.11 5.74
N MET A 218 -0.06 -11.98 5.82
CA MET A 218 -1.00 -12.73 4.98
C MET A 218 -2.10 -11.78 4.52
N SER A 219 -2.54 -11.94 3.27
CA SER A 219 -3.67 -11.19 2.74
C SER A 219 -4.50 -12.04 1.78
N PHE A 220 -5.79 -11.73 1.75
CA PHE A 220 -6.74 -12.15 0.73
C PHE A 220 -7.32 -10.90 0.09
N THR A 221 -7.44 -10.87 -1.22
CA THR A 221 -8.16 -9.84 -1.98
C THR A 221 -9.08 -10.53 -2.97
N GLY A 222 -10.32 -10.07 -3.10
CA GLY A 222 -11.27 -10.57 -4.08
C GLY A 222 -12.10 -9.45 -4.68
N ILE A 223 -12.36 -9.51 -5.96
CA ILE A 223 -13.30 -8.69 -6.72
C ILE A 223 -14.45 -9.61 -7.13
N PHE A 224 -15.67 -9.17 -6.92
CA PHE A 224 -16.89 -9.89 -7.25
C PHE A 224 -17.80 -8.98 -8.06
N GLU A 225 -18.58 -9.55 -8.97
CA GLU A 225 -19.47 -8.81 -9.88
C GLU A 225 -18.70 -7.72 -10.63
N SER A 226 -17.55 -8.10 -11.20
CA SER A 226 -16.63 -7.16 -11.88
C SER A 226 -17.25 -6.67 -13.18
N THR A 227 -17.46 -5.35 -13.28
CA THR A 227 -18.02 -4.68 -14.48
C THR A 227 -17.00 -3.72 -15.08
N ALA A 228 -16.41 -2.86 -14.26
CA ALA A 228 -15.47 -1.82 -14.71
C ALA A 228 -14.22 -1.72 -13.84
N SER A 229 -14.13 -2.47 -12.74
CA SER A 229 -12.94 -2.51 -11.89
C SER A 229 -11.74 -3.10 -12.62
N PRO A 230 -10.55 -2.52 -12.45
CA PRO A 230 -9.32 -3.13 -12.96
C PRO A 230 -9.09 -4.48 -12.29
N PRO A 231 -8.57 -5.48 -13.01
CA PRO A 231 -8.22 -6.77 -12.44
C PRO A 231 -7.14 -6.64 -11.37
N LEU A 232 -7.01 -7.66 -10.52
CA LEU A 232 -5.95 -7.74 -9.54
C LEU A 232 -4.64 -8.10 -10.24
N GLU A 233 -3.58 -7.39 -9.89
CA GLU A 233 -2.23 -7.58 -10.42
C GLU A 233 -1.33 -8.29 -9.39
N VAL A 234 -0.27 -8.92 -9.88
CA VAL A 234 0.73 -9.61 -9.04
C VAL A 234 1.70 -8.62 -8.43
N ASN A 235 2.12 -7.61 -9.19
CA ASN A 235 3.21 -6.70 -8.80
C ASN A 235 2.70 -5.53 -7.96
N ASN A 236 2.30 -5.78 -6.72
CA ASN A 236 1.85 -4.74 -5.79
C ASN A 236 2.07 -5.12 -4.31
N LYS A 237 1.62 -4.26 -3.42
CA LYS A 237 1.75 -4.43 -1.96
C LYS A 237 1.15 -5.75 -1.42
N TYR A 238 0.09 -6.25 -2.03
CA TYR A 238 -0.64 -7.45 -1.63
C TYR A 238 -0.32 -8.66 -2.53
N GLY A 239 0.56 -8.48 -3.49
CA GLY A 239 1.01 -9.49 -4.44
C GLY A 239 2.37 -10.09 -4.09
N LEU A 240 2.95 -10.79 -5.05
CA LEU A 240 4.28 -11.41 -4.92
C LEU A 240 5.36 -10.35 -5.13
N THR A 241 6.14 -10.10 -4.10
CA THR A 241 7.11 -9.00 -4.10
C THR A 241 8.18 -9.21 -5.17
N GLY A 242 8.29 -8.24 -6.08
CA GLY A 242 9.33 -8.24 -7.12
C GLY A 242 9.06 -9.17 -8.30
N PHE A 243 7.93 -9.84 -8.36
CA PHE A 243 7.51 -10.65 -9.48
C PHE A 243 6.88 -9.74 -10.55
N GLY A 244 7.58 -9.51 -11.64
CA GLY A 244 7.20 -8.53 -12.68
C GLY A 244 6.35 -9.13 -13.80
N ALA A 245 5.39 -10.02 -13.51
CA ALA A 245 4.47 -10.54 -14.49
C ALA A 245 3.28 -9.60 -14.66
N ASP A 246 3.37 -8.69 -15.60
CA ASP A 246 2.30 -7.71 -15.86
C ASP A 246 1.11 -8.34 -16.59
N SER A 247 1.33 -9.47 -17.29
CA SER A 247 0.29 -10.28 -17.95
C SER A 247 -0.60 -11.06 -16.98
N LEU A 248 -0.14 -11.34 -15.75
CA LEU A 248 -0.88 -12.11 -14.77
C LEU A 248 -1.94 -11.25 -14.07
N GLN A 249 -3.19 -11.48 -14.44
CA GLN A 249 -4.36 -10.77 -13.91
C GLN A 249 -5.39 -11.74 -13.36
N GLY A 250 -6.05 -11.38 -12.28
CA GLY A 250 -7.05 -12.20 -11.63
C GLY A 250 -8.13 -11.39 -10.90
N ASP A 251 -9.16 -12.05 -10.39
CA ASP A 251 -10.18 -11.44 -9.54
C ASP A 251 -10.04 -11.85 -8.07
N LYS A 252 -9.27 -12.89 -7.77
CA LYS A 252 -8.97 -13.36 -6.41
C LYS A 252 -7.50 -13.68 -6.24
N ARG A 253 -6.93 -13.24 -5.12
CA ARG A 253 -5.54 -13.56 -4.77
C ARG A 253 -5.35 -13.77 -3.28
N VAL A 254 -4.42 -14.65 -2.95
CA VAL A 254 -3.94 -14.91 -1.59
C VAL A 254 -2.43 -14.73 -1.59
N ASN A 255 -1.93 -14.05 -0.58
CA ASN A 255 -0.49 -13.87 -0.38
C ASN A 255 -0.14 -14.20 1.07
N ALA A 256 0.92 -14.97 1.29
CA ALA A 256 1.49 -15.25 2.60
C ALA A 256 3.00 -15.08 2.54
N ALA A 257 3.57 -14.27 3.44
CA ALA A 257 4.98 -13.97 3.49
C ALA A 257 5.53 -14.13 4.91
N TRP A 258 6.70 -14.72 5.02
CA TRP A 258 7.47 -14.84 6.24
C TRP A 258 8.89 -14.33 6.02
N GLU A 259 9.41 -13.61 7.02
CA GLU A 259 10.77 -13.10 7.00
C GLU A 259 11.37 -13.20 8.41
N SER A 260 12.63 -13.58 8.50
CA SER A 260 13.41 -13.58 9.73
C SER A 260 14.65 -12.73 9.56
N VAL A 261 14.84 -11.78 10.48
CA VAL A 261 15.98 -10.86 10.49
C VAL A 261 16.87 -11.18 11.70
N PHE A 262 18.14 -11.39 11.44
CA PHE A 262 19.16 -11.80 12.39
C PHE A 262 20.11 -10.63 12.69
N TYR A 263 19.85 -9.88 13.74
CA TYR A 263 20.69 -8.75 14.14
C TYR A 263 21.95 -9.24 14.82
N THR A 264 23.06 -9.17 14.11
CA THR A 264 24.38 -9.60 14.56
C THR A 264 25.13 -8.48 15.26
N LYS A 265 26.25 -8.83 15.92
CA LYS A 265 27.22 -7.87 16.44
C LYS A 265 28.26 -7.44 15.39
N TRP A 266 28.14 -7.89 14.14
CA TRP A 266 29.09 -7.57 13.07
C TRP A 266 29.04 -6.09 12.76
N LYS A 267 30.25 -5.51 12.75
CA LYS A 267 30.47 -4.11 12.44
C LYS A 267 31.66 -3.99 11.52
N LEU A 268 31.48 -3.35 10.37
CA LEU A 268 32.53 -3.07 9.41
C LEU A 268 32.40 -1.63 8.93
N LEU A 269 33.46 -0.84 9.02
CA LEU A 269 33.51 0.57 8.62
C LEU A 269 32.35 1.41 9.22
N GLY A 270 31.93 1.10 10.44
CA GLY A 270 30.80 1.78 11.09
C GLY A 270 29.41 1.22 10.72
N PHE A 271 29.31 0.31 9.76
CA PHE A 271 28.06 -0.34 9.40
C PHE A 271 27.78 -1.55 10.28
N HIS A 272 26.55 -1.65 10.76
CA HIS A 272 25.98 -2.84 11.38
C HIS A 272 25.25 -3.65 10.32
N PHE A 273 25.29 -4.98 10.44
CA PHE A 273 24.73 -5.91 9.48
C PHE A 273 23.71 -6.84 10.15
N ALA A 274 22.60 -7.08 9.47
CA ALA A 274 21.58 -8.05 9.86
C ALA A 274 21.20 -8.91 8.65
N PRO A 275 21.80 -10.11 8.50
CA PRO A 275 21.32 -11.07 7.53
C PRO A 275 19.83 -11.37 7.71
N LEU A 276 19.15 -11.74 6.64
CA LEU A 276 17.76 -12.13 6.67
C LEU A 276 17.48 -13.27 5.70
N ALA A 277 16.44 -14.04 6.01
CA ALA A 277 15.88 -15.05 5.12
C ALA A 277 14.38 -14.87 5.04
N PHE A 278 13.79 -15.17 3.89
CA PHE A 278 12.36 -15.03 3.67
C PHE A 278 11.81 -16.10 2.74
N ALA A 279 10.51 -16.35 2.87
CA ALA A 279 9.71 -17.14 1.96
C ALA A 279 8.36 -16.47 1.76
N GLN A 280 7.85 -16.52 0.55
CA GLN A 280 6.55 -15.97 0.18
C GLN A 280 5.83 -16.96 -0.72
N GLY A 281 4.55 -17.26 -0.42
CA GLY A 281 3.64 -18.00 -1.28
C GLY A 281 2.55 -17.06 -1.78
N PHE A 282 2.18 -17.21 -3.03
CA PHE A 282 1.19 -16.42 -3.71
C PHE A 282 0.30 -17.31 -4.57
N TRP A 283 -0.99 -17.09 -4.50
CA TRP A 283 -1.98 -17.74 -5.32
C TRP A 283 -2.89 -16.69 -5.95
N MET A 284 -3.19 -16.84 -7.22
CA MET A 284 -4.17 -16.03 -7.93
C MET A 284 -4.94 -16.91 -8.91
N ASN A 285 -6.25 -16.70 -9.01
CA ASN A 285 -6.99 -17.29 -10.13
C ASN A 285 -6.62 -16.51 -11.40
N ASP A 286 -6.56 -17.23 -12.50
CA ASP A 286 -6.34 -16.67 -13.82
C ASP A 286 -7.67 -16.27 -14.43
N LEU A 287 -7.71 -15.12 -15.13
CA LEU A 287 -8.86 -14.67 -15.92
C LEU A 287 -8.74 -15.11 -17.38
N ASP A 288 -7.58 -15.63 -17.81
CA ASP A 288 -7.41 -16.19 -19.13
C ASP A 288 -8.25 -17.46 -19.34
N GLU A 289 -8.54 -17.81 -20.60
CA GLU A 289 -9.41 -18.93 -21.00
C GLU A 289 -8.97 -20.31 -20.45
N SER A 290 -7.73 -20.44 -19.98
CA SER A 290 -7.25 -21.66 -19.32
C SER A 290 -7.92 -21.89 -17.96
N GLY A 291 -8.35 -20.85 -17.26
CA GLY A 291 -9.08 -20.90 -15.99
C GLY A 291 -8.33 -21.60 -14.85
N GLU A 292 -7.09 -22.00 -15.02
CA GLU A 292 -6.31 -22.70 -14.01
C GLU A 292 -5.64 -21.72 -13.04
N PRO A 293 -5.91 -21.85 -11.73
CA PRO A 293 -5.32 -20.98 -10.74
C PRO A 293 -3.80 -21.18 -10.65
N GLY A 294 -3.05 -20.09 -10.75
CA GLY A 294 -1.61 -20.10 -10.61
C GLY A 294 -1.14 -20.03 -9.16
N PHE A 295 -0.22 -20.93 -8.78
CA PHE A 295 0.51 -20.84 -7.52
C PHE A 295 1.96 -20.47 -7.80
N TYR A 296 2.43 -19.40 -7.16
CA TYR A 296 3.78 -18.87 -7.31
C TYR A 296 4.45 -18.74 -5.94
N ALA A 297 5.76 -18.79 -5.92
CA ALA A 297 6.53 -18.67 -4.69
C ALA A 297 7.79 -17.83 -4.90
N ALA A 298 8.23 -17.18 -3.84
CA ALA A 298 9.53 -16.53 -3.78
C ALA A 298 10.27 -16.99 -2.52
N LEU A 299 11.49 -17.43 -2.69
CA LEU A 299 12.42 -17.78 -1.63
C LEU A 299 13.63 -16.87 -1.72
N GLY A 300 14.27 -16.58 -0.60
CA GLY A 300 15.49 -15.79 -0.71
C GLY A 300 16.12 -15.41 0.60
N GLY A 301 17.17 -14.63 0.45
CA GLY A 301 17.92 -14.07 1.54
C GLY A 301 18.41 -12.68 1.21
N GLY A 302 18.97 -12.03 2.20
CA GLY A 302 19.49 -10.69 2.03
C GLY A 302 20.19 -10.18 3.26
N VAL A 303 20.46 -8.89 3.25
CA VAL A 303 21.09 -8.21 4.37
C VAL A 303 20.51 -6.82 4.55
N ARG A 304 20.19 -6.47 5.80
CA ARG A 304 19.96 -5.09 6.21
C ARG A 304 21.27 -4.53 6.74
N PHE A 305 21.59 -3.31 6.39
CA PHE A 305 22.76 -2.63 6.91
C PHE A 305 22.48 -1.16 7.18
N ARG A 306 23.15 -0.62 8.19
CA ARG A 306 23.01 0.76 8.62
C ARG A 306 24.29 1.24 9.27
N ASN A 307 24.69 2.44 8.92
CA ASN A 307 25.70 3.19 9.65
C ASN A 307 25.01 4.26 10.51
N GLU A 308 25.18 4.18 11.83
CA GLU A 308 24.52 5.12 12.76
C GLU A 308 25.11 6.52 12.73
N ASN A 309 26.32 6.68 12.18
CA ASN A 309 26.99 7.98 12.01
C ASN A 309 26.54 8.71 10.74
N LEU A 310 25.81 8.03 9.85
CA LEU A 310 25.30 8.60 8.61
C LEU A 310 23.80 8.91 8.74
N ILE A 311 23.34 9.94 8.03
CA ILE A 311 21.94 10.38 8.02
C ILE A 311 21.02 9.38 7.30
N PHE A 312 21.60 8.40 6.58
CA PHE A 312 20.85 7.43 5.80
C PHE A 312 19.99 6.49 6.67
N ASN A 313 18.84 6.13 6.13
CA ASN A 313 17.99 5.09 6.71
C ASN A 313 18.67 3.70 6.60
N THR A 314 18.06 2.71 7.25
CA THR A 314 18.45 1.31 7.05
C THR A 314 18.27 0.94 5.58
N ILE A 315 19.28 0.33 5.01
CA ILE A 315 19.30 -0.16 3.64
C ILE A 315 19.07 -1.67 3.68
N GLU A 316 18.29 -2.17 2.75
CA GLU A 316 17.99 -3.59 2.60
C GLU A 316 18.32 -4.03 1.17
N ALA A 317 19.17 -5.05 1.05
CA ALA A 317 19.49 -5.72 -0.21
C ALA A 317 18.97 -7.15 -0.13
N LYS A 318 18.19 -7.59 -1.12
CA LYS A 318 17.59 -8.93 -1.19
C LYS A 318 17.82 -9.57 -2.54
N LEU A 319 18.08 -10.87 -2.52
CA LEU A 319 18.06 -11.75 -3.68
C LEU A 319 16.84 -12.66 -3.56
N TYR A 320 16.00 -12.63 -4.57
CA TYR A 320 14.81 -13.46 -4.73
C TYR A 320 15.11 -14.59 -5.72
N TYR A 321 14.60 -15.77 -5.40
CA TYR A 321 14.53 -16.92 -6.29
C TYR A 321 13.05 -17.30 -6.46
N TYR A 322 12.59 -17.35 -7.70
CA TYR A 322 11.23 -17.78 -8.06
C TYR A 322 11.29 -19.19 -8.67
N PRO A 323 10.81 -20.23 -7.96
CA PRO A 323 10.82 -21.61 -8.49
C PRO A 323 9.93 -21.78 -9.71
N ILE A 324 8.83 -21.02 -9.75
CA ILE A 324 7.84 -21.02 -10.83
C ILE A 324 7.76 -19.61 -11.38
N VAL A 325 7.95 -19.46 -12.69
CA VAL A 325 7.94 -18.17 -13.40
C VAL A 325 7.04 -18.28 -14.64
N THR A 326 6.61 -17.14 -15.14
CA THR A 326 5.99 -16.97 -16.46
C THR A 326 7.07 -16.64 -17.48
N GLU A 327 6.72 -16.63 -18.77
CA GLU A 327 7.69 -16.39 -19.86
C GLU A 327 8.42 -15.05 -19.73
N ASP A 328 7.78 -14.04 -19.10
CA ASP A 328 8.30 -12.67 -18.95
C ASP A 328 9.09 -12.45 -17.65
N VAL A 329 9.30 -13.48 -16.83
CA VAL A 329 9.89 -13.32 -15.49
C VAL A 329 11.13 -14.17 -15.30
N ASP A 330 12.23 -13.55 -14.92
CA ASP A 330 13.46 -14.24 -14.55
C ASP A 330 13.35 -14.97 -13.21
N HIS A 331 13.98 -16.15 -13.11
CA HIS A 331 14.07 -16.93 -11.87
C HIS A 331 14.76 -16.18 -10.71
N PHE A 332 15.61 -15.20 -11.02
CA PHE A 332 16.35 -14.46 -10.00
C PHE A 332 16.11 -12.95 -10.14
N ARG A 333 15.89 -12.30 -9.00
CA ARG A 333 15.79 -10.84 -8.94
C ARG A 333 16.54 -10.28 -7.74
N PHE A 334 17.34 -9.26 -7.99
CA PHE A 334 17.98 -8.48 -6.94
C PHE A 334 17.21 -7.19 -6.68
N THR A 335 17.01 -6.84 -5.40
CA THR A 335 16.35 -5.59 -5.00
C THR A 335 17.15 -4.84 -3.96
N PHE A 336 17.07 -3.52 -4.04
CA PHE A 336 17.72 -2.61 -3.11
C PHE A 336 16.68 -1.59 -2.61
N LYS A 337 16.48 -1.49 -1.28
CA LYS A 337 15.48 -0.59 -0.68
C LYS A 337 16.10 0.23 0.44
N THR A 338 15.81 1.53 0.45
CA THR A 338 16.28 2.48 1.48
C THR A 338 15.18 2.90 2.45
N ASN A 339 13.92 2.65 2.13
CA ASN A 339 12.76 2.96 2.97
C ASN A 339 12.05 1.66 3.35
N LEU A 340 12.18 1.27 4.62
CA LEU A 340 11.53 0.09 5.17
C LEU A 340 10.27 0.51 5.90
N ASN A 341 9.14 -0.05 5.51
CA ASN A 341 7.83 0.21 6.10
C ASN A 341 7.14 -1.10 6.49
N LEU A 342 6.25 -1.03 7.47
CA LEU A 342 5.36 -2.15 7.79
C LEU A 342 4.42 -2.42 6.61
N LYS A 343 4.29 -3.69 6.22
CA LYS A 343 3.25 -4.10 5.28
C LYS A 343 1.87 -3.80 5.88
N TYR A 344 0.94 -3.40 5.01
CA TYR A 344 -0.48 -3.17 5.33
C TYR A 344 -0.77 -2.09 6.40
N THR A 345 0.18 -1.22 6.72
CA THR A 345 -0.09 -0.04 7.55
C THR A 345 -0.46 1.15 6.69
N GLY A 346 -1.50 1.87 7.10
CA GLY A 346 -1.91 3.15 6.54
C GLY A 346 -1.85 4.26 7.59
N SER A 347 -2.04 5.50 7.17
CA SER A 347 -2.29 6.60 8.09
C SER A 347 -3.64 6.41 8.77
N PHE A 348 -3.76 6.83 10.04
CA PHE A 348 -5.04 6.74 10.77
C PHE A 348 -6.10 7.70 10.22
N VAL A 349 -5.70 8.79 9.61
CA VAL A 349 -6.57 9.76 8.94
C VAL A 349 -5.87 10.32 7.71
N GLY A 350 -6.65 10.61 6.67
CA GLY A 350 -6.13 11.11 5.41
C GLY A 350 -7.23 11.67 4.52
N LYS A 351 -6.89 11.95 3.28
CA LYS A 351 -7.87 12.34 2.26
C LYS A 351 -8.79 11.16 1.94
N PRO A 352 -10.12 11.37 1.76
CA PRO A 352 -11.01 10.33 1.26
C PRO A 352 -10.47 9.75 -0.05
N SER A 353 -10.48 8.43 -0.18
CA SER A 353 -10.01 7.75 -1.38
C SER A 353 -10.87 6.55 -1.70
N LEU A 354 -10.91 6.17 -2.96
CA LEU A 354 -11.35 4.84 -3.35
C LEU A 354 -10.44 3.82 -2.66
N LEU A 355 -10.99 2.72 -2.22
CA LEU A 355 -10.20 1.62 -1.66
C LEU A 355 -9.54 0.88 -2.84
N LEU A 356 -8.31 1.30 -3.17
CA LEU A 356 -7.54 0.69 -4.24
C LEU A 356 -6.84 -0.56 -3.74
N TYR A 357 -6.84 -1.61 -4.54
CA TYR A 357 -6.36 -2.95 -4.18
C TYR A 357 -5.09 -3.36 -4.92
N ASN A 358 -4.70 -2.59 -5.93
CA ASN A 358 -3.45 -2.77 -6.69
C ASN A 358 -2.32 -1.79 -6.29
N GLN A 359 -2.48 -1.04 -5.15
CA GLN A 359 -1.48 -0.07 -4.67
C GLN A 359 -0.84 -0.48 -3.36
#